data_27426232f1200f7e92d217964642ac42
#
_entry.id   27426232f1200f7e92d217964642ac42
#
_cell.length_a   1.000
_cell.length_b   1.000
_cell.length_c   1.000
_cell.angle_alpha   90.00
_cell.angle_beta   90.00
_cell.angle_gamma   90.00
#
_symmetry.space_group_name_H-M   'P 1'
#
loop_
_entity.id
_entity.type
_entity.pdbx_description
1 polymer ?
#
loop_
_entity_poly.entity_id
_entity_poly.type
_entity_poly.pdbx_seq_one_letter_code
_entity_poly.pdbx_strand_id
1 'polypeptide(L)'
;MEIQDILRNLQVEQLTPMQEATREAYHENKDLVLLSPTGSGKTLAFLLPLVQSLKTNVQGVQAVVLVPSRELALQIETVFKSMGTPFKAMSCYGGRPAMEEHRTMKGVNPSVIIGTPGRMNDHLRKENFDAGTVTTLVIDEFDKCLEFGFHDEMAEVIGQLPSLKKRILLSATDTEEIPQFAGVGGDSQSSVSGSQLVKLNFLDPDALAPRLKLHKVVSPEKDKLEILYNLLCTLGYHSTLVFCNYRDSVERVTGYLQAKKFPCDMFHGGMEQPDRERALYKFRNGSCSVLISTDLAARGLDIPGIENVVHYHPPVNEEAYTHRNGRTARWEASGNVYLILHEEEFVPEYISDDIETYEFPEVLPKPAKPRWATLYIGKGKKDKL
;
A
#
# COMPACT_ATOMS: atom_id res chain seq x y z
N MET A 1 8.82 20.25 -17.74
CA MET A 1 9.78 19.21 -17.32
C MET A 1 9.48 17.99 -18.17
N GLU A 2 10.50 17.44 -18.78
CA GLU A 2 10.37 16.26 -19.63
C GLU A 2 10.12 15.00 -18.78
N ILE A 3 9.36 14.04 -19.31
CA ILE A 3 9.10 12.76 -18.60
C ILE A 3 10.40 12.07 -18.23
N GLN A 4 11.38 12.12 -19.11
CA GLN A 4 12.69 11.49 -18.91
C GLN A 4 13.42 12.01 -17.66
N ASP A 5 13.25 13.28 -17.31
CA ASP A 5 13.83 13.84 -16.08
C ASP A 5 13.14 13.24 -14.84
N ILE A 6 11.82 13.09 -14.89
CA ILE A 6 11.05 12.45 -13.81
C ILE A 6 11.47 10.99 -13.64
N LEU A 7 11.55 10.23 -14.73
CA LEU A 7 11.95 8.82 -14.69
C LEU A 7 13.38 8.65 -14.13
N ARG A 8 14.30 9.54 -14.54
CA ARG A 8 15.66 9.55 -14.00
C ARG A 8 15.67 9.81 -12.49
N ASN A 9 14.88 10.78 -12.01
CA ASN A 9 14.78 11.10 -10.59
C ASN A 9 14.23 9.93 -9.78
N LEU A 10 13.31 9.17 -10.36
CA LEU A 10 12.69 7.98 -9.76
C LEU A 10 13.51 6.70 -9.97
N GLN A 11 14.63 6.76 -10.71
CA GLN A 11 15.44 5.60 -11.09
C GLN A 11 14.65 4.53 -11.85
N VAL A 12 13.70 4.97 -12.68
CA VAL A 12 12.89 4.10 -13.54
C VAL A 12 13.46 4.16 -14.95
N GLU A 13 13.86 3.02 -15.49
CA GLU A 13 14.47 2.93 -16.82
C GLU A 13 13.43 3.09 -17.94
N GLN A 14 12.27 2.44 -17.79
CA GLN A 14 11.18 2.48 -18.76
C GLN A 14 9.82 2.32 -18.08
N LEU A 15 8.78 2.84 -18.73
CA LEU A 15 7.41 2.66 -18.29
C LEU A 15 6.92 1.25 -18.61
N THR A 16 6.06 0.71 -17.75
CA THR A 16 5.34 -0.53 -18.05
C THR A 16 4.23 -0.28 -19.08
N PRO A 17 3.76 -1.32 -19.78
CA PRO A 17 2.62 -1.19 -20.71
C PRO A 17 1.38 -0.56 -20.07
N MET A 18 1.09 -0.90 -18.81
CA MET A 18 0.00 -0.32 -18.03
C MET A 18 0.19 1.18 -17.79
N GLN A 19 1.41 1.62 -17.47
CA GLN A 19 1.73 3.03 -17.24
C GLN A 19 1.64 3.84 -18.54
N GLU A 20 2.10 3.29 -19.66
CA GLU A 20 1.98 3.93 -20.99
C GLU A 20 0.52 4.06 -21.41
N ALA A 21 -0.26 2.97 -21.34
CA ALA A 21 -1.68 3.00 -21.68
C ALA A 21 -2.47 3.99 -20.80
N THR A 22 -2.14 4.06 -19.48
CA THR A 22 -2.78 5.02 -18.58
C THR A 22 -2.45 6.46 -18.98
N ARG A 23 -1.20 6.73 -19.35
CA ARG A 23 -0.76 8.05 -19.79
C ARG A 23 -1.46 8.48 -21.09
N GLU A 24 -1.60 7.59 -22.04
CA GLU A 24 -2.29 7.84 -23.31
C GLU A 24 -3.78 8.12 -23.07
N ALA A 25 -4.45 7.27 -22.29
CA ALA A 25 -5.87 7.43 -21.95
C ALA A 25 -6.15 8.69 -21.12
N TYR A 26 -5.18 9.15 -20.33
CA TYR A 26 -5.34 10.36 -19.50
C TYR A 26 -5.56 11.62 -20.34
N HIS A 27 -4.93 11.74 -21.51
CA HIS A 27 -5.02 12.93 -22.36
C HIS A 27 -6.36 13.06 -23.11
N GLU A 28 -7.09 11.97 -23.20
CA GLU A 28 -8.42 11.99 -23.81
C GLU A 28 -9.42 12.53 -22.76
N ASN A 29 -9.89 13.65 -22.69
CA ASN A 29 -10.86 14.28 -21.73
C ASN A 29 -11.98 13.32 -21.25
N LYS A 30 -11.61 12.14 -20.74
CA LYS A 30 -12.49 11.06 -20.30
C LYS A 30 -12.16 10.71 -18.86
N ASP A 31 -13.14 10.21 -18.14
CA ASP A 31 -12.89 9.56 -16.87
C ASP A 31 -12.18 8.22 -17.10
N LEU A 32 -11.36 7.81 -16.15
CA LEU A 32 -10.52 6.64 -16.28
C LEU A 32 -10.75 5.66 -15.12
N VAL A 33 -10.94 4.40 -15.43
CA VAL A 33 -10.86 3.30 -14.47
C VAL A 33 -9.66 2.43 -14.83
N LEU A 34 -8.72 2.29 -13.90
CA LEU A 34 -7.55 1.44 -14.05
C LEU A 34 -7.65 0.26 -13.08
N LEU A 35 -7.79 -0.92 -13.62
CA LEU A 35 -7.75 -2.17 -12.90
C LEU A 35 -6.37 -2.81 -13.06
N SER A 36 -5.67 -3.01 -11.96
CA SER A 36 -4.35 -3.62 -11.99
C SER A 36 -3.96 -4.15 -10.60
N PRO A 37 -3.23 -5.26 -10.49
CA PRO A 37 -2.85 -5.85 -9.21
C PRO A 37 -2.12 -4.86 -8.29
N THR A 38 -2.13 -5.14 -6.98
CA THR A 38 -1.29 -4.39 -6.03
C THR A 38 0.19 -4.55 -6.38
N GLY A 39 0.95 -3.44 -6.29
CA GLY A 39 2.38 -3.47 -6.61
C GLY A 39 2.73 -3.36 -8.09
N SER A 40 1.77 -3.24 -8.98
CA SER A 40 1.99 -3.09 -10.43
C SER A 40 2.54 -1.72 -10.86
N GLY A 41 2.68 -0.76 -9.94
CA GLY A 41 3.13 0.60 -10.26
C GLY A 41 2.01 1.59 -10.60
N LYS A 42 0.77 1.33 -10.13
CA LYS A 42 -0.39 2.23 -10.29
C LYS A 42 -0.09 3.67 -9.88
N THR A 43 0.64 3.87 -8.79
CA THR A 43 0.99 5.20 -8.29
C THR A 43 1.70 6.04 -9.35
N LEU A 44 2.68 5.47 -10.04
CA LEU A 44 3.38 6.16 -11.11
C LEU A 44 2.49 6.33 -12.36
N ALA A 45 1.63 5.35 -12.64
CA ALA A 45 0.73 5.38 -13.77
C ALA A 45 -0.20 6.60 -13.77
N PHE A 46 -0.72 6.99 -12.60
CA PHE A 46 -1.58 8.19 -12.52
C PHE A 46 -0.80 9.47 -12.21
N LEU A 47 0.27 9.42 -11.41
CA LEU A 47 1.03 10.63 -11.05
C LEU A 47 1.74 11.28 -12.25
N LEU A 48 2.29 10.48 -13.16
CA LEU A 48 2.96 11.01 -14.34
C LEU A 48 2.06 11.92 -15.19
N PRO A 49 0.91 11.44 -15.71
CA PRO A 49 0.04 12.29 -16.50
C PRO A 49 -0.64 13.38 -15.65
N LEU A 50 -0.90 13.13 -14.35
CA LEU A 50 -1.43 14.15 -13.45
C LEU A 50 -0.49 15.35 -13.38
N VAL A 51 0.80 15.13 -13.10
CA VAL A 51 1.80 16.20 -13.00
C VAL A 51 1.92 16.98 -14.31
N GLN A 52 1.82 16.31 -15.45
CA GLN A 52 1.86 16.95 -16.78
C GLN A 52 0.63 17.84 -17.03
N SER A 53 -0.51 17.53 -16.41
CA SER A 53 -1.75 18.28 -16.54
C SER A 53 -1.81 19.51 -15.63
N LEU A 54 -0.98 19.58 -14.59
CA LEU A 54 -0.94 20.70 -13.66
C LEU A 54 -0.41 21.98 -14.35
N LYS A 55 -0.99 23.10 -13.97
CA LYS A 55 -0.67 24.41 -14.56
C LYS A 55 0.10 25.28 -13.57
N THR A 56 1.24 25.82 -13.97
CA THR A 56 2.08 26.69 -13.13
C THR A 56 1.47 28.08 -12.88
N ASN A 57 0.55 28.51 -13.72
CA ASN A 57 -0.16 29.80 -13.59
C ASN A 57 -1.43 29.72 -12.71
N VAL A 58 -1.79 28.54 -12.22
CA VAL A 58 -2.91 28.34 -11.29
C VAL A 58 -2.35 28.24 -9.88
N GLN A 59 -2.79 29.14 -9.01
CA GLN A 59 -2.44 29.11 -7.59
C GLN A 59 -3.41 28.22 -6.83
N GLY A 60 -2.88 27.39 -5.91
CA GLY A 60 -3.67 26.52 -5.06
C GLY A 60 -3.85 25.10 -5.59
N VAL A 61 -4.82 24.39 -5.03
CA VAL A 61 -5.03 22.95 -5.24
C VAL A 61 -5.71 22.69 -6.57
N GLN A 62 -5.07 21.95 -7.46
CA GLN A 62 -5.59 21.59 -8.78
C GLN A 62 -6.06 20.14 -8.85
N ALA A 63 -5.54 19.29 -7.96
CA ALA A 63 -5.93 17.88 -7.89
C ALA A 63 -6.05 17.39 -6.43
N VAL A 64 -7.03 16.51 -6.22
CA VAL A 64 -7.25 15.78 -4.97
C VAL A 64 -7.03 14.29 -5.24
N VAL A 65 -6.28 13.62 -4.36
CA VAL A 65 -6.09 12.17 -4.38
C VAL A 65 -6.66 11.60 -3.08
N LEU A 66 -7.70 10.79 -3.18
CA LEU A 66 -8.30 10.06 -2.06
C LEU A 66 -7.65 8.68 -1.93
N VAL A 67 -7.39 8.29 -0.70
CA VAL A 67 -6.78 7.00 -0.36
C VAL A 67 -7.40 6.43 0.91
N PRO A 68 -7.46 5.10 1.08
CA PRO A 68 -8.08 4.48 2.25
C PRO A 68 -7.24 4.61 3.53
N SER A 69 -5.94 4.90 3.43
CA SER A 69 -5.04 4.88 4.58
C SER A 69 -4.07 6.06 4.60
N ARG A 70 -3.61 6.39 5.80
CA ARG A 70 -2.60 7.44 6.06
C ARG A 70 -1.26 7.07 5.43
N GLU A 71 -0.91 5.80 5.52
CA GLU A 71 0.35 5.26 5.03
C GLU A 71 0.44 5.39 3.51
N LEU A 72 -0.65 5.09 2.81
CA LEU A 72 -0.72 5.26 1.35
C LEU A 72 -0.64 6.74 0.97
N ALA A 73 -1.27 7.64 1.74
CA ALA A 73 -1.15 9.08 1.51
C ALA A 73 0.31 9.56 1.59
N LEU A 74 1.03 9.16 2.62
CA LEU A 74 2.44 9.49 2.83
C LEU A 74 3.34 8.90 1.73
N GLN A 75 3.04 7.68 1.31
CA GLN A 75 3.77 7.00 0.25
C GLN A 75 3.63 7.74 -1.08
N ILE A 76 2.40 8.08 -1.48
CA ILE A 76 2.15 8.82 -2.73
C ILE A 76 2.82 10.21 -2.66
N GLU A 77 2.74 10.90 -1.53
CA GLU A 77 3.44 12.18 -1.33
C GLU A 77 4.95 12.03 -1.50
N THR A 78 5.54 10.96 -0.97
CA THR A 78 6.97 10.67 -1.10
C THR A 78 7.35 10.45 -2.57
N VAL A 79 6.59 9.64 -3.30
CA VAL A 79 6.80 9.42 -4.73
C VAL A 79 6.68 10.74 -5.49
N PHE A 80 5.64 11.54 -5.22
CA PHE A 80 5.44 12.85 -5.86
C PHE A 80 6.64 13.78 -5.65
N LYS A 81 7.15 13.88 -4.43
CA LYS A 81 8.35 14.68 -4.11
C LYS A 81 9.59 14.19 -4.85
N SER A 82 9.76 12.86 -4.94
CA SER A 82 10.89 12.25 -5.63
C SER A 82 10.86 12.47 -7.15
N MET A 83 9.71 12.81 -7.73
CA MET A 83 9.61 13.21 -9.15
C MET A 83 10.39 14.49 -9.46
N GLY A 84 10.67 15.34 -8.46
CA GLY A 84 11.46 16.58 -8.63
C GLY A 84 10.75 17.66 -9.44
N THR A 85 9.41 17.69 -9.43
CA THR A 85 8.60 18.64 -10.18
C THR A 85 8.52 20.01 -9.48
N PRO A 86 8.20 21.12 -10.19
CA PRO A 86 8.00 22.43 -9.57
C PRO A 86 6.73 22.50 -8.70
N PHE A 87 5.85 21.51 -8.80
CA PHE A 87 4.62 21.44 -8.04
C PHE A 87 4.86 20.83 -6.66
N LYS A 88 3.99 21.17 -5.72
CA LYS A 88 4.05 20.66 -4.35
C LYS A 88 2.83 19.77 -4.07
N ALA A 89 3.05 18.68 -3.36
CA ALA A 89 1.99 17.86 -2.81
C ALA A 89 2.02 17.91 -1.28
N MET A 90 0.88 17.69 -0.65
CA MET A 90 0.74 17.61 0.80
C MET A 90 -0.23 16.47 1.15
N SER A 91 0.17 15.63 2.11
CA SER A 91 -0.71 14.60 2.67
C SER A 91 -1.55 15.16 3.84
N CYS A 92 -2.85 14.80 3.85
CA CYS A 92 -3.84 15.18 4.86
C CYS A 92 -4.57 13.94 5.38
N TYR A 93 -4.39 13.60 6.66
CA TYR A 93 -4.98 12.39 7.24
C TYR A 93 -5.28 12.55 8.73
N GLY A 94 -6.20 11.74 9.26
CA GLY A 94 -6.59 11.76 10.67
C GLY A 94 -5.42 11.39 11.61
N GLY A 95 -5.52 11.80 12.90
CA GLY A 95 -4.51 11.53 13.94
C GLY A 95 -3.52 12.67 14.17
N ARG A 96 -3.61 13.77 13.40
CA ARG A 96 -2.92 15.04 13.66
C ARG A 96 -3.94 16.16 13.90
N PRO A 97 -3.60 17.22 14.66
CA PRO A 97 -4.48 18.37 14.80
C PRO A 97 -4.74 19.04 13.43
N ALA A 98 -6.02 19.18 13.04
CA ALA A 98 -6.39 19.78 11.75
C ALA A 98 -5.87 21.23 11.57
N MET A 99 -5.68 21.95 12.68
CA MET A 99 -5.10 23.30 12.69
C MET A 99 -3.64 23.34 12.23
N GLU A 100 -2.86 22.32 12.55
CA GLU A 100 -1.46 22.22 12.12
C GLU A 100 -1.37 21.93 10.62
N GLU A 101 -2.22 21.02 10.12
CA GLU A 101 -2.32 20.78 8.68
C GLU A 101 -2.75 22.03 7.91
N HIS A 102 -3.72 22.78 8.44
CA HIS A 102 -4.14 24.05 7.82
C HIS A 102 -3.02 25.09 7.73
N ARG A 103 -2.25 25.26 8.81
CA ARG A 103 -1.08 26.16 8.83
C ARG A 103 -0.02 25.71 7.82
N THR A 104 0.26 24.41 7.78
CA THR A 104 1.21 23.82 6.83
C THR A 104 0.75 24.02 5.40
N MET A 105 -0.54 23.79 5.12
CA MET A 105 -1.15 23.97 3.80
C MET A 105 -0.97 25.41 3.29
N LYS A 106 -1.22 26.42 4.12
CA LYS A 106 -0.98 27.83 3.79
C LYS A 106 0.49 28.13 3.47
N GLY A 107 1.42 27.53 4.22
CA GLY A 107 2.87 27.73 4.00
C GLY A 107 3.39 26.99 2.78
N VAL A 108 2.89 25.79 2.51
CA VAL A 108 3.31 24.95 1.38
C VAL A 108 2.67 25.42 0.08
N ASN A 109 1.40 25.84 0.12
CA ASN A 109 0.56 26.15 -1.05
C ASN A 109 0.59 24.99 -2.07
N PRO A 110 0.06 23.79 -1.73
CA PRO A 110 0.20 22.61 -2.55
C PRO A 110 -0.69 22.71 -3.81
N SER A 111 -0.20 22.14 -4.91
CA SER A 111 -0.98 21.92 -6.14
C SER A 111 -1.79 20.62 -6.09
N VAL A 112 -1.36 19.67 -5.24
CA VAL A 112 -2.00 18.38 -5.04
C VAL A 112 -2.18 18.12 -3.55
N ILE A 113 -3.38 17.73 -3.13
CA ILE A 113 -3.64 17.21 -1.79
C ILE A 113 -3.94 15.71 -1.88
N ILE A 114 -3.27 14.93 -1.03
CA ILE A 114 -3.45 13.49 -0.95
C ILE A 114 -4.00 13.17 0.43
N GLY A 115 -5.15 12.52 0.55
CA GLY A 115 -5.70 12.33 1.88
C GLY A 115 -6.77 11.26 1.99
N THR A 116 -7.13 10.97 3.25
CA THR A 116 -8.26 10.09 3.55
C THR A 116 -9.59 10.84 3.40
N PRO A 117 -10.69 10.18 2.95
CA PRO A 117 -11.96 10.85 2.64
C PRO A 117 -12.49 11.73 3.77
N GLY A 118 -12.56 11.22 5.00
CA GLY A 118 -13.06 12.00 6.15
C GLY A 118 -12.21 13.25 6.45
N ARG A 119 -10.88 13.17 6.32
CA ARG A 119 -10.01 14.36 6.52
C ARG A 119 -10.14 15.36 5.38
N MET A 120 -10.37 14.87 4.16
CA MET A 120 -10.61 15.76 3.01
C MET A 120 -11.88 16.55 3.20
N ASN A 121 -12.98 15.91 3.66
CA ASN A 121 -14.22 16.59 4.01
C ASN A 121 -14.02 17.66 5.10
N ASP A 122 -13.23 17.39 6.13
CA ASP A 122 -12.89 18.39 7.15
C ASP A 122 -12.24 19.65 6.56
N HIS A 123 -11.34 19.48 5.59
CA HIS A 123 -10.69 20.62 4.93
C HIS A 123 -11.62 21.36 3.98
N LEU A 124 -12.47 20.66 3.24
CA LEU A 124 -13.46 21.24 2.32
C LEU A 124 -14.53 22.02 3.10
N ARG A 125 -15.13 21.44 4.14
CA ARG A 125 -16.11 22.10 5.00
C ARG A 125 -15.58 23.37 5.68
N LYS A 126 -14.26 23.41 5.95
CA LYS A 126 -13.59 24.56 6.57
C LYS A 126 -12.99 25.53 5.56
N GLU A 127 -13.21 25.28 4.26
CA GLU A 127 -12.68 26.09 3.17
C GLU A 127 -11.17 26.37 3.31
N ASN A 128 -10.40 25.33 3.73
CA ASN A 128 -8.97 25.46 3.95
C ASN A 128 -8.18 25.63 2.66
N PHE A 129 -8.78 25.31 1.52
CA PHE A 129 -8.30 25.58 0.16
C PHE A 129 -9.49 25.86 -0.76
N ASP A 130 -9.24 26.50 -1.89
CA ASP A 130 -10.27 26.79 -2.89
C ASP A 130 -10.64 25.52 -3.68
N ALA A 131 -11.82 24.97 -3.42
CA ALA A 131 -12.38 23.83 -4.15
C ALA A 131 -12.66 24.13 -5.63
N GLY A 132 -12.86 25.40 -5.97
CA GLY A 132 -13.11 25.86 -7.35
C GLY A 132 -11.92 25.71 -8.29
N THR A 133 -10.70 25.53 -7.77
CA THR A 133 -9.51 25.31 -8.57
C THR A 133 -9.21 23.82 -8.84
N VAL A 134 -9.92 22.90 -8.14
CA VAL A 134 -9.72 21.45 -8.28
C VAL A 134 -10.43 20.96 -9.55
N THR A 135 -9.64 20.47 -10.49
CA THR A 135 -10.13 19.95 -11.78
C THR A 135 -9.99 18.44 -11.92
N THR A 136 -9.19 17.81 -11.09
CA THR A 136 -8.90 16.37 -11.17
C THR A 136 -9.07 15.72 -9.80
N LEU A 137 -9.78 14.60 -9.77
CA LEU A 137 -9.92 13.70 -8.62
C LEU A 137 -9.36 12.34 -8.97
N VAL A 138 -8.51 11.81 -8.09
CA VAL A 138 -8.03 10.44 -8.14
C VAL A 138 -8.51 9.72 -6.90
N ILE A 139 -8.99 8.49 -7.03
CA ILE A 139 -9.29 7.61 -5.89
C ILE A 139 -8.45 6.35 -6.07
N ASP A 140 -7.41 6.22 -5.28
CA ASP A 140 -6.54 5.04 -5.30
C ASP A 140 -7.02 4.00 -4.27
N GLU A 141 -6.88 2.72 -4.60
CA GLU A 141 -7.48 1.61 -3.87
C GLU A 141 -9.00 1.83 -3.65
N PHE A 142 -9.72 2.15 -4.73
CA PHE A 142 -11.15 2.48 -4.69
C PHE A 142 -12.00 1.35 -4.08
N ASP A 143 -11.71 0.09 -4.43
CA ASP A 143 -12.29 -1.11 -3.85
C ASP A 143 -12.16 -1.10 -2.30
N LYS A 144 -11.00 -0.70 -1.79
CA LYS A 144 -10.76 -0.62 -0.35
C LYS A 144 -11.44 0.57 0.31
N CYS A 145 -11.54 1.69 -0.38
CA CYS A 145 -12.33 2.82 0.12
C CYS A 145 -13.79 2.42 0.34
N LEU A 146 -14.37 1.61 -0.57
CA LEU A 146 -15.72 1.08 -0.42
C LEU A 146 -15.82 0.06 0.71
N GLU A 147 -14.89 -0.90 0.79
CA GLU A 147 -14.85 -1.93 1.84
C GLU A 147 -14.76 -1.31 3.25
N PHE A 148 -14.05 -0.18 3.40
CA PHE A 148 -13.95 0.53 4.68
C PHE A 148 -15.16 1.41 5.00
N GLY A 149 -16.16 1.42 4.13
CA GLY A 149 -17.38 2.19 4.32
C GLY A 149 -17.23 3.68 4.05
N PHE A 150 -16.21 4.12 3.29
CA PHE A 150 -16.01 5.53 2.94
C PHE A 150 -16.92 6.02 1.79
N HIS A 151 -17.99 5.29 1.50
CA HIS A 151 -18.92 5.63 0.44
C HIS A 151 -19.46 7.06 0.57
N ASP A 152 -20.02 7.41 1.74
CA ASP A 152 -20.65 8.70 1.98
C ASP A 152 -19.64 9.83 2.02
N GLU A 153 -18.47 9.60 2.61
CA GLU A 153 -17.40 10.58 2.66
C GLU A 153 -16.84 10.88 1.26
N MET A 154 -16.69 9.88 0.40
CA MET A 154 -16.24 10.08 -0.99
C MET A 154 -17.30 10.83 -1.80
N ALA A 155 -18.59 10.49 -1.64
CA ALA A 155 -19.69 11.19 -2.28
C ALA A 155 -19.74 12.67 -1.88
N GLU A 156 -19.53 12.95 -0.59
CA GLU A 156 -19.47 14.32 -0.07
C GLU A 156 -18.28 15.10 -0.65
N VAL A 157 -17.09 14.51 -0.71
CA VAL A 157 -15.92 15.17 -1.34
C VAL A 157 -16.23 15.53 -2.79
N ILE A 158 -16.78 14.59 -3.56
CA ILE A 158 -17.11 14.81 -4.97
C ILE A 158 -18.13 15.95 -5.12
N GLY A 159 -19.15 15.97 -4.28
CA GLY A 159 -20.20 17.00 -4.29
C GLY A 159 -19.68 18.42 -3.97
N GLN A 160 -18.55 18.52 -3.26
CA GLN A 160 -17.93 19.81 -2.90
C GLN A 160 -16.89 20.32 -3.92
N LEU A 161 -16.67 19.62 -5.04
CA LEU A 161 -15.70 19.98 -6.09
C LEU A 161 -16.40 20.49 -7.35
N PRO A 162 -16.78 21.77 -7.44
CA PRO A 162 -17.66 22.28 -8.50
C PRO A 162 -16.99 22.36 -9.88
N SER A 163 -15.65 22.38 -9.92
CA SER A 163 -14.88 22.50 -11.17
C SER A 163 -14.27 21.16 -11.64
N LEU A 164 -14.73 20.04 -11.06
CA LEU A 164 -14.20 18.73 -11.37
C LEU A 164 -14.49 18.34 -12.82
N LYS A 165 -13.41 18.02 -13.56
CA LYS A 165 -13.47 17.67 -15.01
C LYS A 165 -13.02 16.24 -15.28
N LYS A 166 -12.18 15.68 -14.43
CA LYS A 166 -11.60 14.35 -14.61
C LYS A 166 -11.62 13.55 -13.32
N ARG A 167 -12.06 12.31 -13.41
CA ARG A 167 -12.04 11.33 -12.34
C ARG A 167 -11.19 10.13 -12.76
N ILE A 168 -10.36 9.65 -11.84
CA ILE A 168 -9.51 8.47 -12.05
C ILE A 168 -9.74 7.53 -10.88
N LEU A 169 -10.26 6.35 -11.15
CA LEU A 169 -10.45 5.30 -10.17
C LEU A 169 -9.42 4.21 -10.39
N LEU A 170 -8.70 3.85 -9.34
CA LEU A 170 -7.70 2.79 -9.39
C LEU A 170 -8.12 1.67 -8.42
N SER A 171 -8.15 0.45 -8.90
CA SER A 171 -8.58 -0.71 -8.11
C SER A 171 -7.68 -1.91 -8.38
N ALA A 172 -7.56 -2.79 -7.37
CA ALA A 172 -6.91 -4.07 -7.51
C ALA A 172 -7.87 -5.21 -7.86
N THR A 173 -9.17 -4.94 -7.77
CA THR A 173 -10.24 -5.88 -8.11
C THR A 173 -11.22 -5.22 -9.08
N ASP A 174 -11.86 -6.01 -9.93
CA ASP A 174 -12.97 -5.52 -10.76
C ASP A 174 -14.23 -5.48 -9.90
N THR A 175 -14.61 -4.29 -9.48
CA THR A 175 -15.91 -4.08 -8.84
C THR A 175 -16.99 -4.13 -9.92
N GLU A 176 -17.93 -5.08 -9.80
CA GLU A 176 -19.00 -5.30 -10.78
C GLU A 176 -19.81 -4.03 -11.07
N GLU A 177 -19.97 -3.16 -10.05
CA GLU A 177 -20.63 -1.88 -10.19
C GLU A 177 -19.81 -0.74 -9.59
N ILE A 178 -19.47 0.26 -10.41
CA ILE A 178 -18.95 1.52 -9.91
C ILE A 178 -20.15 2.31 -9.37
N PRO A 179 -20.17 2.66 -8.07
CA PRO A 179 -21.29 3.37 -7.48
C PRO A 179 -21.61 4.67 -8.22
N GLN A 180 -22.91 4.98 -8.37
CA GLN A 180 -23.38 6.17 -9.09
C GLN A 180 -22.78 7.49 -8.57
N PHE A 181 -22.45 7.58 -7.26
CA PHE A 181 -21.86 8.78 -6.69
C PHE A 181 -20.49 9.11 -7.28
N ALA A 182 -19.74 8.11 -7.75
CA ALA A 182 -18.43 8.34 -8.39
C ALA A 182 -18.57 9.16 -9.68
N GLY A 183 -19.77 9.20 -10.27
CA GLY A 183 -20.12 10.03 -11.43
C GLY A 183 -19.35 9.67 -12.69
N VAL A 184 -18.78 8.47 -12.74
CA VAL A 184 -17.95 8.00 -13.84
C VAL A 184 -18.83 7.34 -14.87
N GLY A 185 -18.87 7.88 -16.09
CA GLY A 185 -19.54 7.26 -17.25
C GLY A 185 -21.08 7.22 -17.22
N GLY A 186 -21.76 7.89 -16.32
CA GLY A 186 -23.20 7.70 -16.10
C GLY A 186 -24.08 8.95 -16.21
N ASP A 187 -25.38 8.71 -16.42
CA ASP A 187 -26.49 9.66 -16.61
C ASP A 187 -26.89 10.47 -15.34
N SER A 188 -25.99 10.75 -14.42
CA SER A 188 -26.31 11.56 -13.25
C SER A 188 -26.42 13.05 -13.62
N GLN A 189 -27.48 13.73 -13.16
CA GLN A 189 -27.81 15.14 -13.43
C GLN A 189 -26.72 16.17 -13.06
N SER A 190 -25.57 15.73 -12.57
CA SER A 190 -24.36 16.51 -12.26
C SER A 190 -23.16 16.20 -13.16
N SER A 191 -23.29 15.29 -14.13
CA SER A 191 -22.22 15.02 -15.07
C SER A 191 -22.11 16.14 -16.09
N VAL A 192 -20.92 16.71 -16.23
CA VAL A 192 -20.57 17.53 -17.39
C VAL A 192 -20.87 16.67 -18.63
N SER A 193 -21.88 17.09 -19.37
CA SER A 193 -22.41 16.41 -20.56
C SER A 193 -21.27 15.90 -21.43
N GLY A 194 -21.09 14.58 -21.54
CA GLY A 194 -20.25 13.94 -22.55
C GLY A 194 -18.96 13.30 -22.11
N SER A 195 -18.65 13.13 -20.80
CA SER A 195 -17.44 12.38 -20.43
C SER A 195 -17.60 10.88 -20.74
N GLN A 196 -16.86 10.39 -21.70
CA GLN A 196 -16.77 8.95 -21.98
C GLN A 196 -15.86 8.31 -20.91
N LEU A 197 -16.21 7.12 -20.45
CA LEU A 197 -15.39 6.32 -19.57
C LEU A 197 -14.39 5.47 -20.37
N VAL A 198 -13.13 5.49 -19.98
CA VAL A 198 -12.11 4.53 -20.43
C VAL A 198 -11.83 3.56 -19.29
N LYS A 199 -12.07 2.28 -19.49
CA LYS A 199 -11.70 1.22 -18.56
C LYS A 199 -10.48 0.48 -19.09
N LEU A 200 -9.36 0.60 -18.39
CA LEU A 200 -8.13 -0.16 -18.66
C LEU A 200 -8.07 -1.32 -17.67
N ASN A 201 -8.09 -2.55 -18.20
CA ASN A 201 -8.03 -3.75 -17.38
C ASN A 201 -6.70 -4.48 -17.60
N PHE A 202 -5.90 -4.52 -16.54
CA PHE A 202 -4.62 -5.23 -16.44
C PHE A 202 -4.65 -6.28 -15.32
N LEU A 203 -5.84 -6.80 -15.00
CA LEU A 203 -6.04 -7.88 -14.02
C LEU A 203 -5.89 -9.26 -14.66
N ASP A 204 -5.19 -9.38 -15.78
CA ASP A 204 -5.00 -10.69 -16.44
C ASP A 204 -4.31 -11.66 -15.46
N PRO A 205 -4.98 -12.77 -15.08
CA PRO A 205 -4.43 -13.77 -14.19
C PRO A 205 -3.14 -14.41 -14.74
N ASP A 206 -2.97 -14.47 -16.07
CA ASP A 206 -1.87 -15.16 -16.71
C ASP A 206 -0.67 -14.24 -17.02
N ALA A 207 -0.86 -12.92 -17.06
CA ALA A 207 0.18 -12.00 -17.51
C ALA A 207 1.27 -11.73 -16.46
N LEU A 208 1.00 -11.89 -15.16
CA LEU A 208 1.95 -11.63 -14.06
C LEU A 208 1.56 -12.42 -12.80
N ALA A 209 1.25 -13.71 -12.91
CA ALA A 209 1.19 -14.53 -11.71
C ALA A 209 2.56 -14.41 -11.02
N PRO A 210 2.65 -13.78 -9.83
CA PRO A 210 3.92 -13.71 -9.12
C PRO A 210 4.42 -15.14 -8.96
N ARG A 211 5.69 -15.39 -9.26
CA ARG A 211 6.30 -16.71 -9.05
C ARG A 211 6.39 -16.97 -7.56
N LEU A 212 5.24 -17.24 -6.96
CA LEU A 212 5.12 -17.55 -5.54
C LEU A 212 5.43 -19.03 -5.33
N LYS A 213 6.32 -19.29 -4.39
CA LYS A 213 6.49 -20.64 -3.85
C LYS A 213 5.60 -20.76 -2.62
N LEU A 214 4.62 -21.66 -2.71
CA LEU A 214 3.63 -21.84 -1.65
C LEU A 214 4.06 -23.00 -0.75
N HIS A 215 4.11 -22.75 0.56
CA HIS A 215 4.52 -23.73 1.55
C HIS A 215 3.44 -23.87 2.63
N LYS A 216 3.01 -25.10 2.87
CA LYS A 216 2.17 -25.48 4.00
C LYS A 216 3.05 -25.84 5.19
N VAL A 217 2.89 -25.13 6.30
CA VAL A 217 3.59 -25.41 7.56
C VAL A 217 2.59 -26.02 8.53
N VAL A 218 2.79 -27.28 8.87
CA VAL A 218 1.87 -28.01 9.77
C VAL A 218 2.25 -27.76 11.22
N SER A 219 1.28 -27.29 12.02
CA SER A 219 1.43 -27.11 13.45
C SER A 219 0.78 -28.29 14.20
N PRO A 220 1.50 -28.99 15.08
CA PRO A 220 0.94 -30.05 15.90
C PRO A 220 0.00 -29.50 16.99
N GLU A 221 0.14 -28.22 17.33
CA GLU A 221 -0.67 -27.55 18.35
C GLU A 221 -1.57 -26.49 17.74
N LYS A 222 -2.79 -26.32 18.31
CA LYS A 222 -3.73 -25.25 17.92
C LYS A 222 -3.13 -23.86 18.13
N ASP A 223 -2.25 -23.73 19.15
CA ASP A 223 -1.45 -22.55 19.37
C ASP A 223 -0.18 -22.59 18.50
N LYS A 224 -0.21 -21.92 17.39
CA LYS A 224 0.82 -21.95 16.35
C LYS A 224 2.08 -21.11 16.69
N LEU A 225 2.25 -20.63 17.93
CA LEU A 225 3.33 -19.70 18.31
C LEU A 225 4.72 -20.34 18.17
N GLU A 226 4.87 -21.58 18.67
CA GLU A 226 6.16 -22.27 18.63
C GLU A 226 6.57 -22.60 17.19
N ILE A 227 5.64 -23.08 16.37
CA ILE A 227 5.92 -23.40 14.97
C ILE A 227 6.26 -22.14 14.17
N LEU A 228 5.58 -21.01 14.44
CA LEU A 228 5.93 -19.72 13.84
C LEU A 228 7.36 -19.29 14.23
N TYR A 229 7.71 -19.41 15.52
CA TYR A 229 9.07 -19.07 15.98
C TYR A 229 10.12 -19.93 15.27
N ASN A 230 9.89 -21.25 15.15
CA ASN A 230 10.77 -22.17 14.48
C ASN A 230 10.92 -21.83 12.98
N LEU A 231 9.81 -21.52 12.31
CA LEU A 231 9.83 -21.07 10.92
C LEU A 231 10.66 -19.81 10.77
N LEU A 232 10.42 -18.77 11.58
CA LEU A 232 11.15 -17.51 11.51
C LEU A 232 12.65 -17.68 11.81
N CYS A 233 13.03 -18.60 12.70
CA CYS A 233 14.43 -18.96 12.93
C CYS A 233 15.06 -19.57 11.66
N THR A 234 14.31 -20.43 10.97
CA THR A 234 14.79 -21.08 9.73
C THR A 234 14.88 -20.11 8.57
N LEU A 235 13.93 -19.18 8.46
CA LEU A 235 13.96 -18.11 7.45
C LEU A 235 15.12 -17.12 7.66
N GLY A 236 15.69 -17.05 8.85
CA GLY A 236 16.85 -16.22 9.12
C GLY A 236 16.52 -14.72 9.14
N TYR A 237 17.43 -13.90 8.59
CA TYR A 237 17.29 -12.43 8.58
C TYR A 237 16.70 -11.91 7.24
N HIS A 238 15.78 -12.67 6.67
CA HIS A 238 15.04 -12.26 5.47
C HIS A 238 13.82 -11.43 5.86
N SER A 239 13.51 -10.43 5.02
CA SER A 239 12.35 -9.57 5.24
C SER A 239 11.05 -10.38 5.19
N THR A 240 10.37 -10.47 6.34
CA THR A 240 9.20 -11.32 6.52
C THR A 240 8.02 -10.53 7.07
N LEU A 241 6.87 -10.63 6.41
CA LEU A 241 5.61 -10.06 6.87
C LEU A 241 4.69 -11.19 7.35
N VAL A 242 4.31 -11.14 8.64
CA VAL A 242 3.44 -12.13 9.27
C VAL A 242 2.04 -11.56 9.40
N PHE A 243 1.04 -12.23 8.84
CA PHE A 243 -0.35 -11.81 8.88
C PHE A 243 -1.16 -12.53 9.94
N CYS A 244 -1.83 -11.74 10.79
CA CYS A 244 -2.84 -12.17 11.74
C CYS A 244 -4.19 -11.53 11.40
N ASN A 245 -5.31 -12.28 11.60
CA ASN A 245 -6.64 -11.75 11.32
C ASN A 245 -7.11 -10.71 12.36
N TYR A 246 -6.57 -10.75 13.59
CA TYR A 246 -7.01 -9.92 14.70
C TYR A 246 -5.86 -9.15 15.34
N ARG A 247 -6.16 -7.95 15.84
CA ARG A 247 -5.20 -7.08 16.55
C ARG A 247 -4.59 -7.77 17.77
N ASP A 248 -5.43 -8.39 18.59
CA ASP A 248 -4.99 -9.09 19.81
C ASP A 248 -4.01 -10.22 19.49
N SER A 249 -4.20 -10.88 18.34
CA SER A 249 -3.26 -11.89 17.85
C SER A 249 -1.92 -11.29 17.44
N VAL A 250 -1.91 -10.09 16.82
CA VAL A 250 -0.67 -9.38 16.49
C VAL A 250 0.11 -9.06 17.76
N GLU A 251 -0.55 -8.50 18.78
CA GLU A 251 0.07 -8.16 20.07
C GLU A 251 0.61 -9.41 20.77
N ARG A 252 -0.18 -10.50 20.80
CA ARG A 252 0.19 -11.79 21.42
C ARG A 252 1.40 -12.42 20.72
N VAL A 253 1.37 -12.53 19.39
CA VAL A 253 2.48 -13.09 18.59
C VAL A 253 3.74 -12.27 18.80
N THR A 254 3.64 -10.94 18.75
CA THR A 254 4.78 -10.05 18.97
C THR A 254 5.37 -10.22 20.36
N GLY A 255 4.52 -10.22 21.40
CA GLY A 255 4.95 -10.43 22.78
C GLY A 255 5.68 -11.75 23.00
N TYR A 256 5.16 -12.85 22.40
CA TYR A 256 5.79 -14.15 22.47
C TYR A 256 7.19 -14.16 21.81
N LEU A 257 7.31 -13.61 20.60
CA LEU A 257 8.58 -13.55 19.88
C LEU A 257 9.61 -12.67 20.61
N GLN A 258 9.18 -11.53 21.16
CA GLN A 258 10.03 -10.62 21.93
C GLN A 258 10.51 -11.27 23.24
N ALA A 259 9.66 -12.05 23.92
CA ALA A 259 10.06 -12.80 25.12
C ALA A 259 11.16 -13.82 24.79
N LYS A 260 11.15 -14.39 23.59
CA LYS A 260 12.23 -15.24 23.05
C LYS A 260 13.41 -14.45 22.47
N LYS A 261 13.44 -13.11 22.63
CA LYS A 261 14.47 -12.20 22.11
C LYS A 261 14.59 -12.23 20.58
N PHE A 262 13.49 -12.53 19.89
CA PHE A 262 13.44 -12.48 18.44
C PHE A 262 13.23 -11.02 17.98
N PRO A 263 14.04 -10.49 17.01
CA PRO A 263 13.93 -9.12 16.54
C PRO A 263 12.70 -8.96 15.63
N CYS A 264 11.58 -8.53 16.20
CA CYS A 264 10.33 -8.26 15.49
C CYS A 264 9.67 -7.00 15.98
N ASP A 265 8.76 -6.44 15.17
CA ASP A 265 7.90 -5.34 15.55
C ASP A 265 6.45 -5.61 15.09
N MET A 266 5.49 -4.87 15.63
CA MET A 266 4.08 -5.00 15.29
C MET A 266 3.58 -3.79 14.51
N PHE A 267 2.50 -4.02 13.73
CA PHE A 267 1.86 -2.97 12.96
C PHE A 267 0.36 -3.23 12.82
N HIS A 268 -0.46 -2.46 13.54
CA HIS A 268 -1.92 -2.58 13.49
C HIS A 268 -2.62 -1.25 13.76
N GLY A 269 -3.90 -1.15 13.41
CA GLY A 269 -4.67 0.08 13.47
C GLY A 269 -4.91 0.66 14.89
N GLY A 270 -4.69 -0.13 15.94
CA GLY A 270 -4.81 0.33 17.33
C GLY A 270 -3.56 1.03 17.89
N MET A 271 -2.45 1.05 17.12
CA MET A 271 -1.23 1.74 17.54
C MET A 271 -1.32 3.24 17.31
N GLU A 272 -0.63 4.01 18.16
CA GLU A 272 -0.42 5.43 17.95
C GLU A 272 0.43 5.69 16.70
N GLN A 273 0.19 6.79 16.00
CA GLN A 273 0.86 7.11 14.74
C GLN A 273 2.39 7.11 14.83
N PRO A 274 3.03 7.70 15.88
CA PRO A 274 4.49 7.67 16.02
C PRO A 274 5.06 6.25 16.13
N ASP A 275 4.32 5.33 16.78
CA ASP A 275 4.75 3.94 16.93
C ASP A 275 4.65 3.18 15.61
N ARG A 276 3.60 3.44 14.83
CA ARG A 276 3.43 2.89 13.48
C ARG A 276 4.57 3.33 12.56
N GLU A 277 4.88 4.62 12.53
CA GLU A 277 5.99 5.18 11.73
C GLU A 277 7.33 4.58 12.14
N ARG A 278 7.56 4.42 13.45
CA ARG A 278 8.78 3.80 13.99
C ARG A 278 8.93 2.33 13.60
N ALA A 279 7.84 1.54 13.67
CA ALA A 279 7.85 0.13 13.30
C ALA A 279 8.19 -0.03 11.81
N LEU A 280 7.55 0.76 10.94
CA LEU A 280 7.85 0.76 9.51
C LEU A 280 9.28 1.21 9.20
N TYR A 281 9.78 2.24 9.87
CA TYR A 281 11.15 2.71 9.70
C TYR A 281 12.17 1.63 10.06
N LYS A 282 11.97 0.93 11.19
CA LYS A 282 12.85 -0.17 11.61
C LYS A 282 12.82 -1.34 10.61
N PHE A 283 11.65 -1.66 10.07
CA PHE A 283 11.51 -2.72 9.09
C PHE A 283 12.18 -2.36 7.76
N ARG A 284 11.93 -1.14 7.25
CA ARG A 284 12.54 -0.65 6.00
C ARG A 284 14.07 -0.54 6.04
N ASN A 285 14.64 -0.12 7.16
CA ASN A 285 16.08 0.02 7.29
C ASN A 285 16.80 -1.28 7.72
N GLY A 286 16.05 -2.38 7.86
CA GLY A 286 16.60 -3.68 8.25
C GLY A 286 17.03 -3.76 9.72
N SER A 287 16.60 -2.86 10.61
CA SER A 287 16.80 -3.02 12.06
C SER A 287 15.91 -4.11 12.65
N CYS A 288 14.82 -4.42 11.96
CA CYS A 288 13.88 -5.48 12.25
C CYS A 288 13.59 -6.22 10.94
N SER A 289 13.69 -7.55 10.94
CA SER A 289 13.43 -8.37 9.75
C SER A 289 12.00 -8.94 9.69
N VAL A 290 11.26 -8.89 10.79
CA VAL A 290 9.91 -9.45 10.89
C VAL A 290 8.94 -8.39 11.37
N LEU A 291 7.89 -8.14 10.57
CA LEU A 291 6.78 -7.28 10.92
C LEU A 291 5.51 -8.11 11.05
N ILE A 292 4.84 -8.06 12.19
CA ILE A 292 3.57 -8.75 12.44
C ILE A 292 2.43 -7.76 12.24
N SER A 293 1.47 -8.07 11.38
CA SER A 293 0.43 -7.10 11.01
C SER A 293 -0.94 -7.74 10.81
N THR A 294 -1.97 -6.89 10.83
CA THR A 294 -3.30 -7.23 10.31
C THR A 294 -3.43 -6.81 8.84
N ASP A 295 -4.37 -7.40 8.10
CA ASP A 295 -4.65 -7.03 6.71
C ASP A 295 -4.89 -5.53 6.54
N LEU A 296 -5.76 -4.98 7.38
CA LEU A 296 -6.15 -3.58 7.35
C LEU A 296 -4.95 -2.62 7.48
N ALA A 297 -4.03 -2.94 8.38
CA ALA A 297 -2.86 -2.10 8.62
C ALA A 297 -1.80 -2.25 7.51
N ALA A 298 -1.65 -3.47 6.98
CA ALA A 298 -0.65 -3.75 5.94
C ALA A 298 -1.08 -3.28 4.53
N ARG A 299 -2.36 -2.97 4.34
CA ARG A 299 -2.87 -2.43 3.07
C ARG A 299 -2.23 -1.07 2.76
N GLY A 300 -1.93 -0.84 1.49
CA GLY A 300 -1.28 0.41 1.06
C GLY A 300 0.18 0.57 1.50
N LEU A 301 0.76 -0.37 2.28
CA LEU A 301 2.17 -0.31 2.63
C LEU A 301 3.03 -0.65 1.41
N ASP A 302 3.80 0.32 0.96
CA ASP A 302 4.92 0.04 0.07
C ASP A 302 6.15 -0.26 0.89
N ILE A 303 6.40 -1.54 1.08
CA ILE A 303 7.62 -2.03 1.69
C ILE A 303 8.34 -2.79 0.58
N PRO A 304 9.40 -2.21 0.00
CA PRO A 304 10.15 -2.88 -1.04
C PRO A 304 10.89 -4.10 -0.47
N GLY A 305 11.00 -5.16 -1.25
CA GLY A 305 11.87 -6.30 -0.95
C GLY A 305 11.37 -7.22 0.17
N ILE A 306 10.05 -7.38 0.36
CA ILE A 306 9.52 -8.45 1.21
C ILE A 306 9.77 -9.78 0.50
N GLU A 307 10.58 -10.64 1.13
CA GLU A 307 10.97 -11.94 0.60
C GLU A 307 9.98 -13.04 1.01
N ASN A 308 9.42 -12.93 2.22
CA ASN A 308 8.54 -13.94 2.80
C ASN A 308 7.23 -13.34 3.31
N VAL A 309 6.12 -13.97 2.98
CA VAL A 309 4.80 -13.72 3.58
C VAL A 309 4.40 -14.95 4.38
N VAL A 310 4.01 -14.75 5.63
CA VAL A 310 3.55 -15.82 6.51
C VAL A 310 2.11 -15.56 6.93
N HIS A 311 1.22 -16.48 6.60
CA HIS A 311 -0.15 -16.50 7.09
C HIS A 311 -0.21 -17.25 8.42
N TYR A 312 -0.12 -16.54 9.54
CA TYR A 312 -0.31 -17.13 10.88
C TYR A 312 -1.75 -17.61 11.08
N HIS A 313 -2.71 -16.81 10.59
CA HIS A 313 -4.08 -17.25 10.37
C HIS A 313 -4.35 -17.30 8.87
N PRO A 314 -5.06 -18.32 8.37
CA PRO A 314 -5.52 -18.34 6.99
C PRO A 314 -6.25 -17.04 6.64
N PRO A 315 -6.08 -16.51 5.42
CA PRO A 315 -6.86 -15.38 4.96
C PRO A 315 -8.35 -15.68 5.00
N VAL A 316 -9.17 -14.67 5.25
CA VAL A 316 -10.63 -14.86 5.40
C VAL A 316 -11.34 -15.13 4.06
N ASN A 317 -10.71 -14.73 2.93
CA ASN A 317 -11.20 -14.93 1.57
C ASN A 317 -10.05 -14.80 0.55
N GLU A 318 -10.35 -15.09 -0.71
CA GLU A 318 -9.40 -15.02 -1.83
C GLU A 318 -8.82 -13.62 -2.02
N GLU A 319 -9.61 -12.59 -1.83
CA GLU A 319 -9.17 -11.20 -1.94
C GLU A 319 -8.10 -10.87 -0.89
N ALA A 320 -8.32 -11.26 0.37
CA ALA A 320 -7.33 -11.10 1.43
C ALA A 320 -6.04 -11.88 1.11
N TYR A 321 -6.17 -13.09 0.56
CA TYR A 321 -5.04 -13.91 0.10
C TYR A 321 -4.21 -13.19 -0.96
N THR A 322 -4.87 -12.70 -2.00
CA THR A 322 -4.21 -11.96 -3.10
C THR A 322 -3.51 -10.70 -2.59
N HIS A 323 -4.16 -9.93 -1.72
CA HIS A 323 -3.57 -8.71 -1.16
C HIS A 323 -2.38 -8.98 -0.24
N ARG A 324 -2.41 -10.03 0.57
CA ARG A 324 -1.28 -10.43 1.42
C ARG A 324 -0.09 -10.84 0.56
N ASN A 325 -0.33 -11.67 -0.44
CA ASN A 325 0.72 -12.19 -1.31
C ASN A 325 1.30 -11.12 -2.24
N GLY A 326 0.49 -10.14 -2.64
CA GLY A 326 0.96 -8.96 -3.38
C GLY A 326 1.97 -8.08 -2.62
N ARG A 327 2.36 -8.45 -1.40
CA ARG A 327 3.46 -7.80 -0.66
C ARG A 327 4.83 -8.39 -1.03
N THR A 328 4.88 -9.60 -1.54
CA THR A 328 6.10 -10.25 -2.05
C THR A 328 6.06 -10.44 -3.56
N ALA A 329 7.11 -10.94 -4.16
CA ALA A 329 7.25 -11.24 -5.59
C ALA A 329 6.86 -10.08 -6.51
N ARG A 330 7.22 -8.85 -6.18
CA ARG A 330 7.02 -7.67 -7.05
C ARG A 330 8.07 -7.66 -8.17
N TRP A 331 7.65 -7.25 -9.39
CA TRP A 331 8.56 -6.97 -10.50
C TRP A 331 9.49 -8.15 -10.84
N GLU A 332 8.96 -9.24 -11.38
CA GLU A 332 9.72 -10.43 -11.80
C GLU A 332 10.49 -11.16 -10.66
N ALA A 333 10.43 -10.67 -9.43
CA ALA A 333 11.02 -11.36 -8.28
C ALA A 333 10.17 -12.56 -7.88
N SER A 334 10.82 -13.63 -7.40
CA SER A 334 10.14 -14.73 -6.73
C SER A 334 9.91 -14.40 -5.26
N GLY A 335 8.79 -14.85 -4.69
CA GLY A 335 8.47 -14.70 -3.28
C GLY A 335 8.07 -16.02 -2.65
N ASN A 336 8.26 -16.14 -1.34
CA ASN A 336 7.83 -17.32 -0.60
C ASN A 336 6.60 -16.98 0.26
N VAL A 337 5.63 -17.86 0.25
CA VAL A 337 4.40 -17.76 1.03
C VAL A 337 4.28 -18.98 1.90
N TYR A 338 4.10 -18.78 3.20
CA TYR A 338 3.97 -19.83 4.18
C TYR A 338 2.59 -19.77 4.83
N LEU A 339 1.84 -20.85 4.76
CA LEU A 339 0.54 -21.00 5.40
C LEU A 339 0.66 -21.92 6.61
N ILE A 340 0.51 -21.38 7.83
CA ILE A 340 0.58 -22.17 9.05
C ILE A 340 -0.81 -22.72 9.37
N LEU A 341 -0.95 -24.02 9.32
CA LEU A 341 -2.18 -24.75 9.60
C LEU A 341 -2.00 -25.75 10.75
N HIS A 342 -3.00 -25.86 11.62
CA HIS A 342 -3.11 -26.99 12.52
C HIS A 342 -3.50 -28.25 11.72
N GLU A 343 -3.20 -29.42 12.22
CA GLU A 343 -3.49 -30.70 11.53
C GLU A 343 -4.97 -30.89 11.18
N GLU A 344 -5.87 -30.30 11.98
CA GLU A 344 -7.33 -30.33 11.75
C GLU A 344 -7.82 -29.22 10.80
N GLU A 345 -6.98 -28.26 10.40
CA GLU A 345 -7.33 -27.16 9.48
C GLU A 345 -7.06 -27.56 8.03
N PHE A 346 -7.99 -27.21 7.14
CA PHE A 346 -7.86 -27.45 5.71
C PHE A 346 -7.24 -26.24 5.01
N VAL A 347 -6.54 -26.50 3.91
CA VAL A 347 -6.13 -25.45 2.97
C VAL A 347 -7.40 -24.87 2.36
N PRO A 348 -7.60 -23.54 2.40
CA PRO A 348 -8.75 -22.91 1.76
C PRO A 348 -8.82 -23.22 0.25
N GLU A 349 -10.01 -23.43 -0.30
CA GLU A 349 -10.25 -23.83 -1.70
C GLU A 349 -9.68 -22.82 -2.73
N TYR A 350 -9.55 -21.54 -2.34
CA TYR A 350 -8.98 -20.50 -3.22
C TYR A 350 -7.44 -20.49 -3.24
N ILE A 351 -6.78 -21.40 -2.51
CA ILE A 351 -5.31 -21.55 -2.57
C ILE A 351 -4.99 -22.71 -3.51
N SER A 352 -4.02 -22.49 -4.40
CA SER A 352 -3.59 -23.49 -5.37
C SER A 352 -3.25 -24.85 -4.74
N ASP A 353 -3.58 -25.93 -5.43
CA ASP A 353 -3.21 -27.30 -5.06
C ASP A 353 -1.70 -27.55 -5.10
N ASP A 354 -0.93 -26.69 -5.78
CA ASP A 354 0.54 -26.75 -5.87
C ASP A 354 1.24 -26.22 -4.60
N ILE A 355 0.67 -26.49 -3.42
CA ILE A 355 1.26 -26.12 -2.13
C ILE A 355 2.15 -27.25 -1.59
N GLU A 356 3.44 -26.99 -1.41
CA GLU A 356 4.40 -27.94 -0.87
C GLU A 356 4.37 -27.95 0.66
N THR A 357 4.47 -29.13 1.29
CA THR A 357 4.65 -29.20 2.74
C THR A 357 6.06 -28.77 3.10
N TYR A 358 6.18 -27.79 3.99
CA TYR A 358 7.45 -27.29 4.47
C TYR A 358 8.09 -28.26 5.47
N GLU A 359 9.31 -28.69 5.18
CA GLU A 359 10.09 -29.54 6.06
C GLU A 359 11.11 -28.72 6.84
N PHE A 360 11.07 -28.82 8.17
CA PHE A 360 12.06 -28.17 9.02
C PHE A 360 13.41 -28.92 8.98
N PRO A 361 14.53 -28.18 9.09
CA PRO A 361 15.82 -28.84 9.24
C PRO A 361 15.90 -29.63 10.56
N GLU A 362 16.66 -30.71 10.59
CA GLU A 362 16.85 -31.55 11.80
C GLU A 362 17.30 -30.71 13.02
N VAL A 363 18.13 -29.72 12.78
CA VAL A 363 18.63 -28.81 13.84
C VAL A 363 18.11 -27.39 13.52
N LEU A 364 17.25 -26.88 14.38
CA LEU A 364 16.72 -25.53 14.23
C LEU A 364 17.82 -24.49 14.47
N PRO A 365 17.99 -23.53 13.56
CA PRO A 365 18.93 -22.43 13.74
C PRO A 365 18.49 -21.49 14.86
N LYS A 366 19.44 -20.82 15.49
CA LYS A 366 19.14 -19.74 16.44
C LYS A 366 18.62 -18.51 15.69
N PRO A 367 17.82 -17.65 16.37
CA PRO A 367 17.39 -16.39 15.78
C PRO A 367 18.55 -15.62 15.15
N ALA A 368 18.38 -15.21 13.90
CA ALA A 368 19.39 -14.44 13.20
C ALA A 368 19.54 -13.05 13.84
N LYS A 369 20.79 -12.59 13.94
CA LYS A 369 21.09 -11.27 14.48
C LYS A 369 20.92 -10.19 13.40
N PRO A 370 20.49 -8.97 13.78
CA PRO A 370 20.45 -7.83 12.87
C PRO A 370 21.79 -7.62 12.16
N ARG A 371 21.76 -7.22 10.87
CA ARG A 371 22.98 -7.00 10.07
C ARG A 371 23.96 -6.04 10.73
N TRP A 372 23.48 -5.01 11.44
CA TRP A 372 24.34 -4.08 12.17
C TRP A 372 25.08 -4.74 13.36
N ALA A 373 24.51 -5.78 13.98
CA ALA A 373 25.15 -6.49 15.08
C ALA A 373 26.37 -7.32 14.63
N THR A 374 26.42 -7.73 13.35
CA THR A 374 27.57 -8.42 12.75
C THR A 374 28.70 -7.48 12.35
N LEU A 375 28.39 -6.22 12.02
CA LEU A 375 29.39 -5.22 11.65
C LEU A 375 30.23 -4.73 12.86
N TYR A 376 29.70 -4.80 14.07
CA TYR A 376 30.43 -4.39 15.29
C TYR A 376 31.39 -5.47 15.84
N ILE A 377 31.19 -6.74 15.50
CA ILE A 377 32.07 -7.83 15.99
C ILE A 377 33.42 -7.84 15.24
N GLY A 378 33.51 -7.24 14.07
CA GLY A 378 34.72 -7.18 13.23
C GLY A 378 35.75 -6.11 13.65
N LYS A 379 35.39 -5.12 14.49
CA LYS A 379 36.27 -4.03 14.91
C LYS A 379 36.87 -4.14 16.32
N GLY A 380 36.55 -5.21 17.06
CA GLY A 380 36.95 -5.38 18.46
C GLY A 380 38.15 -6.32 18.71
N LYS A 381 38.88 -6.77 17.66
CA LYS A 381 40.06 -7.66 17.81
C LYS A 381 41.27 -7.25 17.01
N LYS A 382 41.60 -5.98 16.96
CA LYS A 382 42.93 -5.50 16.59
C LYS A 382 43.20 -4.28 17.44
N ASP A 383 43.74 -4.49 18.61
CA ASP A 383 44.66 -3.62 19.35
C ASP A 383 44.82 -4.19 20.76
N LYS A 384 45.61 -5.21 20.87
CA LYS A 384 46.40 -5.62 22.05
C LYS A 384 47.43 -6.63 21.59
N LEU A 385 48.55 -6.14 21.09
CA LEU A 385 49.88 -6.69 21.19
C LEU A 385 50.85 -5.53 21.18
#